data_3e2d168e33ea5c97f64ba32634373391
#
_entry.id   3e2d168e33ea5c97f64ba32634373391
#
_cell.length_a   1.000
_cell.length_b   1.000
_cell.length_c   1.000
_cell.angle_alpha   90.00
_cell.angle_beta   90.00
_cell.angle_gamma   90.00
#
_symmetry.space_group_name_H-M   'P 1'
#
loop_
_entity.id
_entity.type
_entity.pdbx_description
1 polymer ?
#
loop_
_entity_poly.entity_id
_entity_poly.type
_entity_poly.pdbx_seq_one_letter_code
_entity_poly.pdbx_strand_id
1 'polypeptide(L)'
;MIQFGSNDIYQLNEENTDDYVERYVKAVLAVPKVKTYLFCIFPRNDYDDYSTAVNKFIRMLNEKIVAKLTGTGIIYLDVFDQLLKNGRLNPELTIDDLHLNGKGYRILSTALKQAFNGQEHL
;
A
#
# COMPACT_ATOMS: atom_id res chain seq x y z
N MET A 1 11.04 4.53 -5.45
CA MET A 1 10.13 3.76 -4.57
C MET A 1 9.28 4.73 -3.77
N ILE A 2 7.98 4.48 -3.69
CA ILE A 2 7.05 5.34 -2.98
C ILE A 2 6.13 4.50 -2.10
N GLN A 3 5.82 4.99 -0.91
CA GLN A 3 4.78 4.45 -0.07
C GLN A 3 4.11 5.61 0.66
N PHE A 4 2.78 5.74 0.52
CA PHE A 4 2.00 6.75 1.22
C PHE A 4 0.70 6.18 1.74
N GLY A 5 -0.03 7.00 2.44
CA GLY A 5 -1.44 6.82 2.76
C GLY A 5 -1.70 6.25 4.14
N SER A 6 -0.70 5.61 4.78
CA SER A 6 -0.92 4.98 6.08
C SER A 6 -1.37 5.97 7.17
N ASN A 7 -0.90 7.21 7.10
CA ASN A 7 -1.25 8.22 8.11
C ASN A 7 -2.59 8.91 7.86
N ASP A 8 -3.20 8.69 6.69
CA ASP A 8 -4.42 9.41 6.30
C ASP A 8 -5.70 8.62 6.56
N ILE A 9 -5.56 7.33 6.86
CA ILE A 9 -6.71 6.40 6.92
C ILE A 9 -7.78 6.85 7.91
N TYR A 10 -7.41 7.38 9.05
CA TYR A 10 -8.35 7.80 10.10
C TYR A 10 -9.25 8.97 9.68
N GLN A 11 -8.86 9.72 8.63
CA GLN A 11 -9.60 10.86 8.11
C GLN A 11 -10.59 10.48 7.01
N LEU A 12 -10.56 9.23 6.55
CA LEU A 12 -11.31 8.80 5.39
C LEU A 12 -12.67 8.22 5.78
N ASN A 13 -13.67 8.46 4.92
CA ASN A 13 -15.00 7.89 4.99
C ASN A 13 -15.51 7.63 3.57
N GLU A 14 -16.73 7.11 3.43
CA GLU A 14 -17.29 6.81 2.12
C GLU A 14 -17.45 8.04 1.22
N GLU A 15 -17.71 9.21 1.83
CA GLU A 15 -17.93 10.46 1.08
C GLU A 15 -16.67 11.02 0.47
N ASN A 16 -15.53 10.91 1.16
CA ASN A 16 -14.28 11.53 0.72
C ASN A 16 -13.29 10.57 0.06
N THR A 17 -13.62 9.27 -0.02
CA THR A 17 -12.71 8.26 -0.54
C THR A 17 -12.27 8.52 -1.98
N ASP A 18 -13.21 8.80 -2.87
CA ASP A 18 -12.88 9.00 -4.30
C ASP A 18 -12.04 10.25 -4.52
N ASP A 19 -12.32 11.32 -3.79
CA ASP A 19 -11.52 12.54 -3.84
C ASP A 19 -10.10 12.29 -3.30
N TYR A 20 -9.99 11.54 -2.22
CA TYR A 20 -8.68 11.14 -1.68
C TYR A 20 -7.88 10.33 -2.70
N VAL A 21 -8.50 9.35 -3.35
CA VAL A 21 -7.82 8.53 -4.37
C VAL A 21 -7.33 9.41 -5.52
N GLU A 22 -8.11 10.38 -5.99
CA GLU A 22 -7.67 11.30 -7.04
C GLU A 22 -6.46 12.11 -6.61
N ARG A 23 -6.47 12.66 -5.40
CA ARG A 23 -5.35 13.45 -4.87
C ARG A 23 -4.10 12.58 -4.67
N TYR A 24 -4.28 11.36 -4.18
CA TYR A 24 -3.22 10.39 -4.02
C TYR A 24 -2.54 10.09 -5.37
N VAL A 25 -3.34 9.76 -6.38
CA VAL A 25 -2.83 9.46 -7.72
C VAL A 25 -2.11 10.67 -8.32
N LYS A 26 -2.65 11.89 -8.17
CA LYS A 26 -1.98 13.10 -8.63
C LYS A 26 -0.61 13.28 -7.97
N ALA A 27 -0.52 13.04 -6.66
CA ALA A 27 0.73 13.14 -5.93
C ALA A 27 1.77 12.13 -6.45
N VAL A 28 1.35 10.90 -6.70
CA VAL A 28 2.22 9.86 -7.26
C VAL A 28 2.71 10.24 -8.65
N LEU A 29 1.81 10.71 -9.51
CA LEU A 29 2.15 11.06 -10.89
C LEU A 29 2.99 12.34 -10.99
N ALA A 30 2.99 13.17 -9.96
CA ALA A 30 3.81 14.39 -9.91
C ALA A 30 5.28 14.10 -9.58
N VAL A 31 5.60 12.89 -9.11
CA VAL A 31 6.99 12.53 -8.83
C VAL A 31 7.80 12.51 -10.12
N PRO A 32 8.98 13.18 -10.16
CA PRO A 32 9.82 13.18 -11.36
C PRO A 32 10.23 11.78 -11.77
N LYS A 33 10.26 11.59 -13.10
CA LYS A 33 10.28 10.23 -13.63
C LYS A 33 11.59 9.75 -14.16
N VAL A 34 12.03 8.67 -13.55
CA VAL A 34 12.60 7.65 -14.38
C VAL A 34 11.67 6.43 -14.33
N LYS A 35 11.64 5.70 -13.27
CA LYS A 35 10.68 4.62 -13.02
C LYS A 35 10.17 4.76 -11.61
N THR A 36 8.86 4.73 -11.47
CA THR A 36 8.24 4.85 -10.14
C THR A 36 7.70 3.49 -9.72
N TYR A 37 8.15 3.04 -8.56
CA TYR A 37 7.65 1.85 -7.88
C TYR A 37 6.82 2.33 -6.70
N LEU A 38 5.56 1.93 -6.66
CA LEU A 38 4.65 2.34 -5.61
C LEU A 38 4.19 1.11 -4.83
N PHE A 39 4.45 1.08 -3.53
CA PHE A 39 3.87 0.07 -2.66
C PHE A 39 2.40 0.37 -2.37
N CYS A 40 1.60 -0.68 -2.21
CA CYS A 40 0.24 -0.56 -1.70
C CYS A 40 0.23 0.11 -0.33
N ILE A 41 -0.93 0.60 0.11
CA ILE A 41 -1.13 0.99 1.51
C ILE A 41 -1.16 -0.31 2.32
N PHE A 42 -0.39 -0.36 3.40
CA PHE A 42 -0.19 -1.59 4.17
C PHE A 42 -1.34 -1.83 5.15
N PRO A 43 -1.61 -3.10 5.49
CA PRO A 43 -2.54 -3.41 6.59
C PRO A 43 -1.97 -2.92 7.92
N ARG A 44 -2.83 -2.85 8.93
CA ARG A 44 -2.47 -2.34 10.25
C ARG A 44 -3.26 -3.04 11.35
N ASN A 45 -2.84 -2.88 12.61
CA ASN A 45 -3.49 -3.45 13.79
C ASN A 45 -3.79 -2.42 14.89
N ASP A 46 -3.54 -1.14 14.64
CA ASP A 46 -3.61 -0.09 15.67
C ASP A 46 -5.01 0.46 15.89
N TYR A 47 -6.02 -0.21 15.34
CA TYR A 47 -7.44 0.09 15.58
C TYR A 47 -8.12 -0.96 16.47
N ASP A 48 -7.35 -1.75 17.22
CA ASP A 48 -7.86 -2.79 18.12
C ASP A 48 -8.86 -3.74 17.41
N ASP A 49 -10.05 -3.92 17.96
CA ASP A 49 -11.06 -4.81 17.38
C ASP A 49 -11.58 -4.37 16.02
N TYR A 50 -11.36 -3.11 15.64
CA TYR A 50 -11.76 -2.58 14.33
C TYR A 50 -10.71 -2.78 13.25
N SER A 51 -9.53 -3.31 13.57
CA SER A 51 -8.43 -3.43 12.61
C SER A 51 -8.81 -4.28 11.39
N THR A 52 -9.60 -5.33 11.56
CA THR A 52 -10.05 -6.15 10.42
C THR A 52 -10.91 -5.34 9.46
N ALA A 53 -11.84 -4.53 9.98
CA ALA A 53 -12.69 -3.68 9.15
C ALA A 53 -11.89 -2.58 8.48
N VAL A 54 -10.93 -1.99 9.20
CA VAL A 54 -10.02 -0.97 8.64
C VAL A 54 -9.19 -1.57 7.50
N ASN A 55 -8.70 -2.77 7.67
CA ASN A 55 -7.89 -3.44 6.62
C ASN A 55 -8.73 -3.78 5.38
N LYS A 56 -10.00 -4.11 5.52
CA LYS A 56 -10.91 -4.28 4.38
C LYS A 56 -11.10 -2.97 3.63
N PHE A 57 -11.22 -1.87 4.35
CA PHE A 57 -11.31 -0.53 3.77
C PHE A 57 -10.01 -0.17 3.01
N ILE A 58 -8.86 -0.46 3.60
CA ILE A 58 -7.56 -0.24 2.96
C ILE A 58 -7.45 -1.07 1.67
N ARG A 59 -7.89 -2.30 1.68
CA ARG A 59 -7.90 -3.15 0.47
C ARG A 59 -8.75 -2.50 -0.63
N MET A 60 -9.90 -1.97 -0.28
CA MET A 60 -10.77 -1.27 -1.24
C MET A 60 -10.08 -0.02 -1.80
N LEU A 61 -9.41 0.76 -0.95
CA LEU A 61 -8.62 1.92 -1.39
C LEU A 61 -7.53 1.51 -2.37
N ASN A 62 -6.79 0.45 -2.06
CA ASN A 62 -5.73 -0.06 -2.94
C ASN A 62 -6.29 -0.47 -4.31
N GLU A 63 -7.43 -1.12 -4.35
CA GLU A 63 -8.10 -1.50 -5.61
C GLU A 63 -8.47 -0.27 -6.44
N LYS A 64 -9.00 0.77 -5.81
CA LYS A 64 -9.35 2.02 -6.50
C LYS A 64 -8.11 2.74 -7.03
N ILE A 65 -7.03 2.75 -6.27
CA ILE A 65 -5.75 3.34 -6.67
C ILE A 65 -5.20 2.62 -7.90
N VAL A 66 -5.17 1.28 -7.86
CA VAL A 66 -4.69 0.47 -8.98
C VAL A 66 -5.48 0.76 -10.25
N ALA A 67 -6.81 0.85 -10.15
CA ALA A 67 -7.65 1.15 -11.30
C ALA A 67 -7.30 2.49 -11.95
N LYS A 68 -6.94 3.50 -11.15
CA LYS A 68 -6.53 4.83 -11.64
C LYS A 68 -5.11 4.87 -12.20
N LEU A 69 -4.25 3.93 -11.78
CA LEU A 69 -2.85 3.90 -12.22
C LEU A 69 -2.63 3.05 -13.48
N THR A 70 -3.63 2.32 -13.92
CA THR A 70 -3.55 1.50 -15.13
C THR A 70 -3.18 2.39 -16.34
N GLY A 71 -2.14 2.00 -17.07
CA GLY A 71 -1.68 2.74 -18.24
C GLY A 71 -0.75 3.91 -17.96
N THR A 72 -0.40 4.18 -16.69
CA THR A 72 0.48 5.30 -16.33
C THR A 72 1.96 4.96 -16.34
N GLY A 73 2.32 3.67 -16.45
CA GLY A 73 3.71 3.22 -16.35
C GLY A 73 4.23 3.06 -14.92
N ILE A 74 3.42 3.36 -13.92
CA ILE A 74 3.76 3.12 -12.51
C ILE A 74 3.84 1.60 -12.27
N ILE A 75 4.87 1.15 -11.57
CA ILE A 75 5.02 -0.24 -11.17
C ILE A 75 4.46 -0.38 -9.75
N TYR A 76 3.31 -1.02 -9.65
CA TYR A 76 2.61 -1.19 -8.38
C TYR A 76 3.08 -2.47 -7.69
N LEU A 77 3.45 -2.35 -6.42
CA LEU A 77 3.95 -3.47 -5.62
C LEU A 77 2.89 -3.84 -4.59
N ASP A 78 2.14 -4.89 -4.88
CA ASP A 78 1.09 -5.37 -3.98
C ASP A 78 1.65 -6.44 -3.05
N VAL A 79 1.95 -6.04 -1.83
CA VAL A 79 2.43 -6.94 -0.78
C VAL A 79 1.40 -7.12 0.33
N PHE A 80 0.17 -6.63 0.11
CA PHE A 80 -0.86 -6.57 1.15
C PHE A 80 -1.10 -7.95 1.78
N ASP A 81 -1.33 -8.97 0.96
CA ASP A 81 -1.63 -10.32 1.46
C ASP A 81 -0.44 -10.97 2.15
N GLN A 82 0.79 -10.64 1.74
CA GLN A 82 2.00 -11.14 2.38
C GLN A 82 2.20 -10.56 3.79
N LEU A 83 1.64 -9.39 4.04
CA LEU A 83 1.73 -8.72 5.35
C LEU A 83 0.54 -9.06 6.25
N LEU A 84 -0.50 -9.70 5.70
CA LEU A 84 -1.76 -9.93 6.39
C LEU A 84 -1.78 -11.31 7.04
N LYS A 85 -2.36 -11.38 8.24
CA LYS A 85 -2.67 -12.64 8.92
C LYS A 85 -3.99 -12.50 9.65
N ASN A 86 -4.96 -13.35 9.28
CA ASN A 86 -6.30 -13.34 9.88
C ASN A 86 -6.98 -11.95 9.82
N GLY A 87 -6.82 -11.26 8.67
CA GLY A 87 -7.43 -9.94 8.45
C GLY A 87 -6.69 -8.77 9.10
N ARG A 88 -5.54 -9.02 9.70
CA ARG A 88 -4.74 -8.02 10.43
C ARG A 88 -3.30 -8.02 9.92
N LEU A 89 -2.57 -6.95 10.19
CA LEU A 89 -1.13 -6.96 10.00
C LEU A 89 -0.53 -8.08 10.86
N ASN A 90 0.26 -8.94 10.24
CA ASN A 90 0.88 -10.06 10.93
C ASN A 90 1.75 -9.53 12.09
N PRO A 91 1.45 -9.89 13.35
CA PRO A 91 2.19 -9.38 14.50
C PRO A 91 3.70 -9.64 14.46
N GLU A 92 4.13 -10.68 13.75
CA GLU A 92 5.55 -11.01 13.61
C GLU A 92 6.28 -10.03 12.69
N LEU A 93 5.56 -9.19 11.95
CA LEU A 93 6.11 -8.27 10.95
C LEU A 93 6.10 -6.81 11.41
N THR A 94 5.64 -6.54 12.61
CA THR A 94 5.47 -5.17 13.10
C THR A 94 6.10 -4.98 14.48
N ILE A 95 6.49 -3.73 14.77
CA ILE A 95 7.04 -3.34 16.09
C ILE A 95 5.97 -2.71 16.99
N ASP A 96 4.94 -2.10 16.40
CA ASP A 96 3.95 -1.27 17.12
C ASP A 96 2.54 -1.36 16.54
N ASP A 97 2.23 -2.42 15.82
CA ASP A 97 0.95 -2.64 15.14
C ASP A 97 0.70 -1.74 13.92
N LEU A 98 1.63 -0.90 13.57
CA LEU A 98 1.56 0.01 12.42
C LEU A 98 2.81 -0.06 11.55
N HIS A 99 3.99 0.09 12.13
CA HIS A 99 5.26 0.10 11.41
C HIS A 99 5.85 -1.30 11.28
N LEU A 100 6.49 -1.57 10.15
CA LEU A 100 7.12 -2.87 9.91
C LEU A 100 8.44 -2.99 10.65
N ASN A 101 8.73 -4.22 11.10
CA ASN A 101 10.02 -4.58 11.63
C ASN A 101 10.96 -5.08 10.51
N GLY A 102 12.14 -5.60 10.86
CA GLY A 102 13.11 -6.10 9.87
C GLY A 102 12.57 -7.21 8.99
N LYS A 103 11.72 -8.11 9.51
CA LYS A 103 11.10 -9.18 8.73
C LYS A 103 10.10 -8.60 7.73
N GLY A 104 9.32 -7.61 8.14
CA GLY A 104 8.39 -6.90 7.25
C GLY A 104 9.14 -6.20 6.12
N TYR A 105 10.20 -5.50 6.43
CA TYR A 105 11.02 -4.82 5.42
C TYR A 105 11.68 -5.79 4.44
N ARG A 106 12.01 -7.01 4.86
CA ARG A 106 12.53 -8.03 3.93
C ARG A 106 11.50 -8.41 2.89
N ILE A 107 10.23 -8.47 3.25
CA ILE A 107 9.14 -8.72 2.29
C ILE A 107 9.11 -7.61 1.26
N LEU A 108 9.20 -6.35 1.68
CA LEU A 108 9.23 -5.21 0.77
C LEU A 108 10.46 -5.26 -0.15
N SER A 109 11.62 -5.55 0.42
CA SER A 109 12.88 -5.63 -0.33
C SER A 109 12.82 -6.74 -1.38
N THR A 110 12.27 -7.90 -1.04
CA THR A 110 12.13 -9.03 -1.96
C THR A 110 11.18 -8.67 -3.10
N ALA A 111 10.04 -8.05 -2.77
CA ALA A 111 9.07 -7.62 -3.79
C ALA A 111 9.67 -6.60 -4.74
N LEU A 112 10.43 -5.64 -4.22
CA LEU A 112 11.10 -4.62 -5.01
C LEU A 112 12.14 -5.24 -5.96
N LYS A 113 12.95 -6.17 -5.47
CA LYS A 113 13.95 -6.88 -6.28
C LYS A 113 13.30 -7.69 -7.38
N GLN A 114 12.22 -8.41 -7.07
CA GLN A 114 11.48 -9.20 -8.05
C GLN A 114 10.90 -8.30 -9.14
N ALA A 115 10.31 -7.18 -8.76
CA ALA A 115 9.75 -6.21 -9.70
C ALA A 115 10.85 -5.60 -10.58
N PHE A 116 11.97 -5.23 -10.00
CA PHE A 116 13.11 -4.67 -10.72
C PHE A 116 13.66 -5.67 -11.75
N ASN A 117 13.82 -6.93 -11.38
CA ASN A 117 14.32 -7.96 -12.28
C ASN A 117 13.31 -8.37 -13.35
N GLY A 118 12.00 -8.31 -13.02
CA GLY A 118 10.92 -8.71 -13.93
C GLY A 118 10.46 -7.65 -14.90
N GLN A 119 10.72 -6.37 -14.60
CA GLN A 119 10.18 -5.27 -15.41
C GLN A 119 10.75 -5.18 -16.81
N GLU A 120 11.89 -5.80 -17.06
CA GLU A 120 12.47 -5.87 -18.40
C GLU A 120 11.56 -6.60 -19.37
N HIS A 121 10.59 -7.35 -18.84
CA HIS A 121 9.64 -8.15 -19.61
C HIS A 121 8.30 -7.43 -19.84
N LEU A 122 8.15 -6.24 -19.33
CA LEU A 122 6.94 -5.44 -19.53
C LEU A 122 7.00 -4.59 -20.82
#